data_8f2f3b7ca49825fcdd1ad454ca712f75
#
_entry.id   8f2f3b7ca49825fcdd1ad454ca712f75
#
_cell.length_a   1.000
_cell.length_b   1.000
_cell.length_c   1.000
_cell.angle_alpha   90.00
_cell.angle_beta   90.00
_cell.angle_gamma   90.00
#
_symmetry.space_group_name_H-M   'P 1'
#
loop_
_entity.id
_entity.type
_entity.pdbx_description
1 polymer ?
#
loop_
_entity_poly.entity_id
_entity_poly.type
_entity_poly.pdbx_seq_one_letter_code
_entity_poly.pdbx_strand_id
1 'polypeptide(L)'
;ANVITVDSTRPRAEAFAVLGDEFIAVGSTSEIRRWVGESTKVIDAEGHTITPGFIDAHMHPRPTYPEASPLATVDLRPASVASMADLIDALAAKAVLVREGQWIRGVRYEDTKLGRHPTRADLDLASDRHPIYITHSSGHLGVANSFVLSAAGITRDTPDPPGGAFDRADDGAPNGVC
;
A
#
# COMPACT_ATOMS: atom_id res chain seq x y z
N ALA A 1 -29.01 6.24 -19.39
CA ALA A 1 -27.60 6.29 -18.97
C ALA A 1 -26.75 7.08 -19.97
N ASN A 2 -25.53 7.43 -19.55
CA ASN A 2 -24.46 7.88 -20.45
C ASN A 2 -23.46 6.71 -20.58
N VAL A 3 -23.63 5.88 -21.62
CA VAL A 3 -22.82 4.67 -21.82
C VAL A 3 -21.59 5.01 -22.63
N ILE A 4 -20.39 4.78 -22.06
CA ILE A 4 -19.11 4.86 -22.76
C ILE A 4 -18.76 3.44 -23.21
N THR A 5 -18.74 3.17 -24.49
CA THR A 5 -18.61 1.80 -25.03
C THR A 5 -17.17 1.35 -25.23
N VAL A 6 -16.22 2.28 -25.33
CA VAL A 6 -14.83 2.05 -25.75
C VAL A 6 -14.73 1.45 -27.17
N ASP A 7 -15.81 1.47 -27.94
CA ASP A 7 -15.87 1.10 -29.35
C ASP A 7 -15.68 2.37 -30.19
N SER A 8 -14.65 2.40 -31.04
CA SER A 8 -14.35 3.54 -31.91
C SER A 8 -15.44 3.86 -32.91
N THR A 9 -16.25 2.87 -33.32
CA THR A 9 -17.35 3.03 -34.27
C THR A 9 -18.62 3.58 -33.61
N ARG A 10 -18.78 3.35 -32.31
CA ARG A 10 -19.91 3.83 -31.49
C ARG A 10 -19.44 4.20 -30.08
N PRO A 11 -18.70 5.28 -29.90
CA PRO A 11 -18.04 5.57 -28.63
C PRO A 11 -19.01 5.90 -27.48
N ARG A 12 -20.28 6.21 -27.79
CA ARG A 12 -21.34 6.51 -26.83
C ARG A 12 -22.66 5.86 -27.19
N ALA A 13 -23.42 5.49 -26.15
CA ALA A 13 -24.77 5.01 -26.26
C ALA A 13 -25.61 5.52 -25.06
N GLU A 14 -26.93 5.32 -25.09
CA GLU A 14 -27.84 5.71 -23.99
C GLU A 14 -28.25 4.50 -23.14
N ALA A 15 -28.25 3.32 -23.74
CA ALA A 15 -28.68 2.09 -23.12
C ALA A 15 -28.03 0.86 -23.77
N PHE A 16 -28.15 -0.27 -23.12
CA PHE A 16 -27.79 -1.58 -23.65
C PHE A 16 -28.72 -2.66 -23.09
N ALA A 17 -28.81 -3.81 -23.78
CA ALA A 17 -29.49 -5.01 -23.31
C ALA A 17 -28.51 -6.16 -23.14
N VAL A 18 -28.68 -6.95 -22.09
CA VAL A 18 -27.87 -8.13 -21.76
C VAL A 18 -28.78 -9.35 -21.68
N LEU A 19 -28.34 -10.45 -22.25
CA LEU A 19 -28.98 -11.77 -22.11
C LEU A 19 -27.92 -12.78 -21.66
N GLY A 20 -28.11 -13.36 -20.49
CA GLY A 20 -27.06 -14.15 -19.85
C GLY A 20 -25.87 -13.26 -19.48
N ASP A 21 -24.72 -13.52 -20.08
CA ASP A 21 -23.45 -12.79 -19.89
C ASP A 21 -23.02 -11.98 -21.13
N GLU A 22 -23.91 -11.86 -22.14
CA GLU A 22 -23.58 -11.19 -23.41
C GLU A 22 -24.40 -9.92 -23.63
N PHE A 23 -23.77 -8.90 -24.22
CA PHE A 23 -24.47 -7.73 -24.73
C PHE A 23 -25.16 -8.08 -26.06
N ILE A 24 -26.49 -8.08 -26.06
CA ILE A 24 -27.29 -8.38 -27.29
C ILE A 24 -27.66 -7.14 -28.09
N ALA A 25 -27.63 -5.96 -27.45
CA ALA A 25 -27.87 -4.68 -28.13
C ALA A 25 -27.25 -3.52 -27.35
N VAL A 26 -26.72 -2.54 -28.08
CA VAL A 26 -26.17 -1.28 -27.52
C VAL A 26 -26.64 -0.14 -28.46
N GLY A 27 -27.24 0.92 -27.88
CA GLY A 27 -27.80 1.99 -28.72
C GLY A 27 -28.53 3.07 -27.91
N SER A 28 -29.45 3.74 -28.60
CA SER A 28 -30.35 4.70 -27.96
C SER A 28 -31.36 4.00 -27.05
N THR A 29 -31.90 4.74 -26.09
CA THR A 29 -32.95 4.22 -25.21
C THR A 29 -34.14 3.67 -25.97
N SER A 30 -34.55 4.31 -27.09
CA SER A 30 -35.67 3.86 -27.91
C SER A 30 -35.39 2.54 -28.64
N GLU A 31 -34.15 2.33 -29.09
CA GLU A 31 -33.72 1.08 -29.74
C GLU A 31 -33.74 -0.08 -28.72
N ILE A 32 -33.18 0.17 -27.53
CA ILE A 32 -33.03 -0.87 -26.51
C ILE A 32 -34.37 -1.26 -25.87
N ARG A 33 -35.33 -0.35 -25.74
CA ARG A 33 -36.68 -0.65 -25.24
C ARG A 33 -37.39 -1.77 -26.02
N ARG A 34 -37.05 -2.03 -27.27
CA ARG A 34 -37.60 -3.11 -28.06
C ARG A 34 -37.22 -4.52 -27.55
N TRP A 35 -36.20 -4.61 -26.73
CA TRP A 35 -35.72 -5.85 -26.12
C TRP A 35 -36.35 -6.13 -24.76
N VAL A 36 -37.21 -5.21 -24.26
CA VAL A 36 -37.88 -5.37 -22.96
C VAL A 36 -39.10 -6.28 -23.14
N GLY A 37 -39.04 -7.46 -22.51
CA GLY A 37 -40.14 -8.39 -22.36
C GLY A 37 -40.69 -8.45 -20.95
N GLU A 38 -41.69 -9.30 -20.70
CA GLU A 38 -42.37 -9.43 -19.40
C GLU A 38 -41.41 -9.81 -18.26
N SER A 39 -40.38 -10.60 -18.53
CA SER A 39 -39.38 -11.05 -17.57
C SER A 39 -38.12 -10.18 -17.52
N THR A 40 -38.04 -9.10 -18.32
CA THR A 40 -36.85 -8.27 -18.39
C THR A 40 -36.75 -7.36 -17.17
N LYS A 41 -35.64 -7.45 -16.44
CA LYS A 41 -35.28 -6.50 -15.41
C LYS A 41 -34.76 -5.22 -16.05
N VAL A 42 -35.50 -4.13 -15.92
CA VAL A 42 -35.06 -2.80 -16.36
C VAL A 42 -34.41 -2.07 -15.20
N ILE A 43 -33.18 -1.55 -15.44
CA ILE A 43 -32.44 -0.74 -14.47
C ILE A 43 -32.33 0.68 -15.05
N ASP A 44 -32.94 1.65 -14.37
CA ASP A 44 -32.72 3.06 -14.67
C ASP A 44 -31.43 3.52 -14.00
N ALA A 45 -30.49 3.97 -14.79
CA ALA A 45 -29.22 4.48 -14.31
C ALA A 45 -29.27 6.00 -13.98
N GLU A 46 -30.45 6.64 -14.04
CA GLU A 46 -30.69 8.03 -13.59
C GLU A 46 -29.67 9.04 -14.16
N GLY A 47 -29.25 8.85 -15.40
CA GLY A 47 -28.25 9.69 -16.06
C GLY A 47 -26.80 9.39 -15.70
N HIS A 48 -26.54 8.44 -14.81
CA HIS A 48 -25.16 8.05 -14.46
C HIS A 48 -24.41 7.50 -15.66
N THR A 49 -23.08 7.65 -15.59
CA THR A 49 -22.17 7.10 -16.61
C THR A 49 -21.90 5.62 -16.34
N ILE A 50 -22.01 4.81 -17.38
CA ILE A 50 -21.68 3.39 -17.36
C ILE A 50 -20.48 3.17 -18.28
N THR A 51 -19.48 2.45 -17.80
CA THR A 51 -18.28 2.06 -18.56
C THR A 51 -18.12 0.54 -18.51
N PRO A 52 -17.38 -0.06 -19.44
CA PRO A 52 -16.83 -1.40 -19.24
C PRO A 52 -16.01 -1.46 -17.96
N GLY A 53 -15.87 -2.65 -17.37
CA GLY A 53 -14.99 -2.85 -16.23
C GLY A 53 -13.55 -2.44 -16.55
N PHE A 54 -12.89 -1.77 -15.61
CA PHE A 54 -11.50 -1.35 -15.80
C PHE A 54 -10.56 -2.56 -15.70
N ILE A 55 -9.63 -2.64 -16.67
CA ILE A 55 -8.52 -3.59 -16.66
C ILE A 55 -7.24 -2.77 -16.52
N ASP A 56 -6.62 -2.83 -15.34
CA ASP A 56 -5.33 -2.20 -15.11
C ASP A 56 -4.21 -3.17 -15.49
N ALA A 57 -3.46 -2.84 -16.54
CA ALA A 57 -2.39 -3.69 -17.04
C ALA A 57 -1.12 -3.64 -16.16
N HIS A 58 -1.01 -2.67 -15.26
CA HIS A 58 0.12 -2.53 -14.34
C HIS A 58 -0.32 -1.88 -13.03
N MET A 59 -0.60 -2.67 -12.02
CA MET A 59 -0.99 -2.16 -10.71
C MET A 59 -0.25 -2.88 -9.57
N HIS A 60 -0.09 -2.15 -8.47
CA HIS A 60 0.43 -2.67 -7.22
C HIS A 60 -0.70 -2.64 -6.16
N PRO A 61 -1.64 -3.58 -6.19
CA PRO A 61 -2.76 -3.58 -5.25
C PRO A 61 -2.22 -3.78 -3.84
N ARG A 62 -2.54 -2.84 -2.96
CA ARG A 62 -2.20 -2.96 -1.54
C ARG A 62 -3.47 -3.17 -0.76
N PRO A 63 -3.60 -4.27 -0.04
CA PRO A 63 -4.75 -4.44 0.84
C PRO A 63 -4.73 -3.36 1.92
N THR A 64 -5.91 -2.83 2.22
CA THR A 64 -6.11 -1.92 3.36
C THR A 64 -6.43 -2.75 4.59
N TYR A 65 -5.65 -2.59 5.64
CA TYR A 65 -5.88 -3.26 6.91
C TYR A 65 -6.32 -2.25 7.97
N PRO A 66 -7.16 -2.66 8.95
CA PRO A 66 -7.41 -1.85 10.14
C PRO A 66 -6.09 -1.47 10.82
N GLU A 67 -6.01 -0.28 11.38
CA GLU A 67 -4.78 0.25 11.98
C GLU A 67 -4.19 -0.67 13.08
N ALA A 68 -5.06 -1.31 13.87
CA ALA A 68 -4.66 -2.28 14.89
C ALA A 68 -4.19 -3.64 14.30
N SER A 69 -4.27 -3.85 13.00
CA SER A 69 -3.74 -5.07 12.38
C SER A 69 -2.21 -5.03 12.33
N PRO A 70 -1.50 -6.13 12.68
CA PRO A 70 -0.05 -6.20 12.50
C PRO A 70 0.38 -6.15 11.03
N LEU A 71 -0.56 -6.35 10.09
CA LEU A 71 -0.31 -6.26 8.66
C LEU A 71 -0.40 -4.81 8.14
N ALA A 72 -1.04 -3.89 8.89
CA ALA A 72 -1.08 -2.47 8.52
C ALA A 72 0.28 -1.83 8.73
N THR A 73 0.80 -1.18 7.69
CA THR A 73 2.07 -0.44 7.74
C THR A 73 1.86 0.97 8.28
N VAL A 74 2.87 1.48 8.98
CA VAL A 74 2.93 2.90 9.39
C VAL A 74 3.42 3.72 8.21
N ASP A 75 2.69 4.77 7.86
CA ASP A 75 3.07 5.70 6.80
C ASP A 75 4.08 6.71 7.35
N LEU A 76 5.33 6.64 6.88
CA LEU A 76 6.43 7.48 7.31
C LEU A 76 6.82 8.54 6.25
N ARG A 77 5.93 8.83 5.29
CA ARG A 77 6.19 9.88 4.30
C ARG A 77 6.33 11.26 4.95
N PRO A 78 7.05 12.21 4.33
CA PRO A 78 7.21 13.57 4.84
C PRO A 78 5.91 14.32 5.12
N ALA A 79 4.81 13.93 4.45
CA ALA A 79 3.48 14.50 4.72
C ALA A 79 2.89 14.02 6.06
N SER A 80 3.34 12.88 6.58
CA SER A 80 2.88 12.28 7.84
C SER A 80 3.89 12.44 8.98
N VAL A 81 5.19 12.55 8.63
CA VAL A 81 6.32 12.55 9.57
C VAL A 81 7.29 13.65 9.15
N ALA A 82 7.42 14.71 9.93
CA ALA A 82 8.27 15.86 9.63
C ALA A 82 9.64 15.82 10.32
N SER A 83 9.79 14.99 11.37
CA SER A 83 11.01 14.91 12.18
C SER A 83 11.27 13.47 12.63
N MET A 84 12.49 13.24 13.18
CA MET A 84 12.84 11.97 13.79
C MET A 84 11.93 11.64 15.00
N ALA A 85 11.54 12.65 15.77
CA ALA A 85 10.61 12.48 16.89
C ALA A 85 9.23 12.00 16.40
N ASP A 86 8.68 12.62 15.33
CA ASP A 86 7.41 12.19 14.77
C ASP A 86 7.46 10.73 14.24
N LEU A 87 8.62 10.32 13.68
CA LEU A 87 8.83 8.94 13.24
C LEU A 87 8.76 7.96 14.42
N ILE A 88 9.47 8.27 15.50
CA ILE A 88 9.49 7.45 16.70
C ILE A 88 8.07 7.38 17.29
N ASP A 89 7.39 8.50 17.42
CA ASP A 89 6.03 8.57 17.99
C ASP A 89 5.02 7.78 17.16
N ALA A 90 5.10 7.85 15.83
CA ALA A 90 4.24 7.09 14.93
C ALA A 90 4.43 5.57 15.07
N LEU A 91 5.68 5.13 15.21
CA LEU A 91 5.99 3.72 15.45
C LEU A 91 5.57 3.27 16.85
N ALA A 92 5.78 4.12 17.88
CA ALA A 92 5.36 3.85 19.24
C ALA A 92 3.83 3.76 19.37
N ALA A 93 3.09 4.65 18.69
CA ALA A 93 1.64 4.58 18.62
C ALA A 93 1.17 3.24 18.03
N LYS A 94 1.86 2.73 17.01
CA LYS A 94 1.57 1.41 16.44
C LYS A 94 1.88 0.28 17.44
N ALA A 95 2.94 0.38 18.22
CA ALA A 95 3.32 -0.61 19.22
C ALA A 95 2.22 -0.83 20.28
N VAL A 96 1.49 0.22 20.63
CA VAL A 96 0.35 0.13 21.58
C VAL A 96 -0.85 -0.62 21.00
N LEU A 97 -1.01 -0.62 19.67
CA LEU A 97 -2.16 -1.22 18.99
C LEU A 97 -1.99 -2.71 18.69
N VAL A 98 -0.76 -3.21 18.69
CA VAL A 98 -0.46 -4.62 18.35
C VAL A 98 0.07 -5.37 19.57
N ARG A 99 -0.04 -6.70 19.56
CA ARG A 99 0.46 -7.52 20.67
C ARG A 99 1.98 -7.51 20.70
N GLU A 100 2.56 -7.57 21.89
CA GLU A 100 4.00 -7.74 22.06
C GLU A 100 4.56 -8.88 21.20
N GLY A 101 5.71 -8.66 20.61
CA GLY A 101 6.36 -9.58 19.65
C GLY A 101 5.81 -9.56 18.24
N GLN A 102 4.71 -8.85 17.97
CA GLN A 102 4.21 -8.69 16.58
C GLN A 102 5.04 -7.64 15.83
N TRP A 103 5.19 -7.86 14.52
CA TRP A 103 5.93 -6.96 13.64
C TRP A 103 5.27 -5.59 13.51
N ILE A 104 6.10 -4.57 13.56
CA ILE A 104 5.77 -3.20 13.18
C ILE A 104 6.55 -2.86 11.91
N ARG A 105 5.84 -2.52 10.86
CA ARG A 105 6.43 -2.17 9.56
C ARG A 105 6.11 -0.73 9.21
N GLY A 106 7.15 0.07 8.98
CA GLY A 106 7.01 1.43 8.48
C GLY A 106 7.47 1.52 7.02
N VAL A 107 6.91 2.45 6.27
CA VAL A 107 7.20 2.59 4.84
C VAL A 107 7.42 4.04 4.44
N ARG A 108 8.36 4.25 3.51
CA ARG A 108 8.59 5.51 2.81
C ARG A 108 9.15 6.66 3.66
N TYR A 109 9.99 6.37 4.65
CA TYR A 109 10.73 7.45 5.29
C TYR A 109 11.71 8.11 4.30
N GLU A 110 12.05 9.36 4.53
CA GLU A 110 13.07 10.11 3.77
C GLU A 110 14.11 10.71 4.70
N ASP A 111 15.35 10.26 4.57
CA ASP A 111 16.49 10.69 5.37
C ASP A 111 16.78 12.19 5.22
N THR A 112 16.65 12.73 4.00
CA THR A 112 16.85 14.15 3.71
C THR A 112 15.89 15.08 4.48
N LYS A 113 14.70 14.59 4.82
CA LYS A 113 13.72 15.33 5.64
C LYS A 113 13.94 15.13 7.13
N LEU A 114 14.44 13.97 7.52
CA LEU A 114 14.78 13.65 8.90
C LEU A 114 16.16 14.18 9.33
N GLY A 115 16.97 14.65 8.36
CA GLY A 115 18.35 15.12 8.56
C GLY A 115 19.41 14.02 8.58
N ARG A 116 18.99 12.75 8.70
CA ARG A 116 19.83 11.55 8.62
C ARG A 116 18.97 10.30 8.47
N HIS A 117 19.58 9.19 8.14
CA HIS A 117 18.88 7.90 8.28
C HIS A 117 18.54 7.61 9.76
N PRO A 118 17.36 7.06 10.05
CA PRO A 118 17.10 6.45 11.36
C PRO A 118 18.07 5.29 11.61
N THR A 119 18.34 5.00 12.86
CA THR A 119 19.18 3.88 13.28
C THR A 119 18.38 2.91 14.14
N ARG A 120 18.95 1.75 14.47
CA ARG A 120 18.34 0.82 15.42
C ARG A 120 18.00 1.49 16.75
N ALA A 121 18.85 2.41 17.21
CA ALA A 121 18.64 3.11 18.49
C ALA A 121 17.39 4.01 18.45
N ASP A 122 17.12 4.67 17.32
CA ASP A 122 15.90 5.46 17.15
C ASP A 122 14.66 4.56 17.18
N LEU A 123 14.72 3.41 16.52
CA LEU A 123 13.60 2.47 16.50
C LEU A 123 13.38 1.77 17.85
N ASP A 124 14.44 1.53 18.61
CA ASP A 124 14.37 0.98 19.97
C ASP A 124 13.65 1.95 20.94
N LEU A 125 13.75 3.28 20.71
CA LEU A 125 12.97 4.27 21.45
C LEU A 125 11.46 4.13 21.22
N ALA A 126 11.05 3.68 20.03
CA ALA A 126 9.64 3.42 19.76
C ALA A 126 9.16 2.15 20.45
N SER A 127 9.94 1.08 20.43
CA SER A 127 9.70 -0.15 21.20
C SER A 127 10.90 -1.11 21.13
N ASP A 128 11.29 -1.62 22.27
CA ASP A 128 12.24 -2.72 22.43
C ASP A 128 11.58 -4.11 22.51
N ARG A 129 10.24 -4.17 22.55
CA ARG A 129 9.43 -5.39 22.67
C ARG A 129 8.80 -5.89 21.36
N HIS A 130 9.00 -5.13 20.29
CA HIS A 130 8.46 -5.45 18.97
C HIS A 130 9.58 -5.49 17.93
N PRO A 131 9.56 -6.45 16.99
CA PRO A 131 10.40 -6.37 15.82
C PRO A 131 9.92 -5.20 14.93
N ILE A 132 10.79 -4.20 14.73
CA ILE A 132 10.50 -3.01 13.92
C ILE A 132 11.41 -3.01 12.70
N TYR A 133 10.80 -2.88 11.52
CA TYR A 133 11.51 -2.69 10.26
C TYR A 133 10.84 -1.61 9.43
N ILE A 134 11.63 -0.64 8.98
CA ILE A 134 11.12 0.46 8.14
C ILE A 134 11.87 0.51 6.82
N THR A 135 11.18 0.89 5.75
CA THR A 135 11.77 1.01 4.42
C THR A 135 11.85 2.46 3.96
N HIS A 136 12.97 2.79 3.35
CA HIS A 136 13.20 4.09 2.72
C HIS A 136 12.27 4.29 1.51
N SER A 137 12.03 5.54 1.11
CA SER A 137 11.18 5.91 -0.04
C SER A 137 11.68 5.34 -1.36
N SER A 138 13.00 5.17 -1.51
CA SER A 138 13.63 4.56 -2.69
C SER A 138 13.34 3.05 -2.84
N GLY A 139 12.97 2.36 -1.74
CA GLY A 139 12.82 0.90 -1.72
C GLY A 139 14.12 0.10 -1.70
N HIS A 140 15.29 0.76 -1.65
CA HIS A 140 16.60 0.10 -1.68
C HIS A 140 17.27 -0.01 -0.31
N LEU A 141 16.75 0.69 0.69
CA LEU A 141 17.28 0.72 2.05
C LEU A 141 16.18 0.39 3.06
N GLY A 142 16.58 -0.27 4.12
CA GLY A 142 15.74 -0.49 5.29
C GLY A 142 16.47 -0.25 6.59
N VAL A 143 15.71 -0.10 7.68
CA VAL A 143 16.28 0.02 9.02
C VAL A 143 15.58 -0.95 9.95
N ALA A 144 16.36 -1.77 10.63
CA ALA A 144 15.93 -2.74 11.61
C ALA A 144 16.27 -2.27 13.02
N ASN A 145 15.38 -2.52 13.99
CA ASN A 145 15.70 -2.28 15.41
C ASN A 145 16.57 -3.40 15.99
N SER A 146 17.04 -3.22 17.24
CA SER A 146 17.87 -4.20 17.92
C SER A 146 17.19 -5.55 18.11
N PHE A 147 15.85 -5.58 18.26
CA PHE A 147 15.09 -6.83 18.32
C PHE A 147 15.25 -7.65 17.04
N VAL A 148 15.09 -7.01 15.87
CA VAL A 148 15.22 -7.69 14.57
C VAL A 148 16.64 -8.18 14.35
N LEU A 149 17.66 -7.34 14.61
CA LEU A 149 19.05 -7.74 14.44
C LEU A 149 19.42 -8.94 15.33
N SER A 150 18.98 -8.92 16.58
CA SER A 150 19.19 -10.03 17.52
C SER A 150 18.48 -11.31 17.07
N ALA A 151 17.22 -11.20 16.68
CA ALA A 151 16.44 -12.35 16.21
C ALA A 151 17.01 -12.98 14.93
N ALA A 152 17.62 -12.16 14.07
CA ALA A 152 18.32 -12.61 12.85
C ALA A 152 19.75 -13.09 13.10
N GLY A 153 20.26 -12.99 14.33
CA GLY A 153 21.65 -13.34 14.67
C GLY A 153 22.70 -12.43 14.04
N ILE A 154 22.31 -11.21 13.67
CA ILE A 154 23.21 -10.21 13.05
C ILE A 154 24.01 -9.52 14.14
N THR A 155 25.32 -9.68 14.06
CA THR A 155 26.29 -9.16 15.03
C THR A 155 27.39 -8.33 14.34
N ARG A 156 28.33 -7.83 15.12
CA ARG A 156 29.53 -7.16 14.61
C ARG A 156 30.30 -8.02 13.60
N ASP A 157 30.35 -9.33 13.81
CA ASP A 157 31.13 -10.25 13.02
C ASP A 157 30.36 -10.82 11.82
N THR A 158 29.11 -10.44 11.66
CA THR A 158 28.29 -10.86 10.52
C THR A 158 28.81 -10.16 9.25
N PRO A 159 29.23 -10.92 8.22
CA PRO A 159 29.68 -10.32 6.96
C PRO A 159 28.52 -9.72 6.18
N ASP A 160 28.84 -8.77 5.32
CA ASP A 160 27.86 -8.21 4.40
C ASP A 160 27.38 -9.28 3.40
N PRO A 161 26.07 -9.34 3.11
CA PRO A 161 25.55 -10.29 2.14
C PRO A 161 25.94 -9.89 0.70
N PRO A 162 26.00 -10.84 -0.25
CA PRO A 162 26.25 -10.52 -1.65
C PRO A 162 25.22 -9.50 -2.18
N GLY A 163 25.68 -8.36 -2.68
CA GLY A 163 24.81 -7.31 -3.24
C GLY A 163 24.14 -6.39 -2.23
N GLY A 164 24.49 -6.49 -0.94
CA GLY A 164 24.01 -5.63 0.14
C GLY A 164 25.09 -5.30 1.15
N ALA A 165 24.77 -4.46 2.12
CA ALA A 165 25.68 -4.12 3.22
C ALA A 165 24.89 -3.83 4.49
N PHE A 166 25.50 -4.08 5.64
CA PHE A 166 25.06 -3.57 6.93
C PHE A 166 25.84 -2.30 7.25
N ASP A 167 25.17 -1.18 7.36
CA ASP A 167 25.83 0.03 7.85
C ASP A 167 26.19 -0.13 9.32
N ARG A 168 27.32 0.45 9.74
CA ARG A 168 27.94 0.20 11.04
C ARG A 168 28.19 1.50 11.79
N ALA A 169 28.04 1.44 13.10
CA ALA A 169 28.46 2.49 14.01
C ALA A 169 30.00 2.50 14.15
N ASP A 170 30.54 3.52 14.77
CA ASP A 170 32.01 3.71 14.99
C ASP A 170 32.65 2.54 15.73
N ASP A 171 31.91 1.83 16.54
CA ASP A 171 32.35 0.63 17.25
C ASP A 171 32.33 -0.64 16.39
N GLY A 172 31.91 -0.55 15.14
CA GLY A 172 31.82 -1.65 14.19
C GLY A 172 30.52 -2.49 14.32
N ALA A 173 29.64 -2.19 15.25
CA ALA A 173 28.37 -2.90 15.36
C ALA A 173 27.36 -2.41 14.28
N PRO A 174 26.50 -3.29 13.74
CA PRO A 174 25.44 -2.87 12.81
C PRO A 174 24.57 -1.79 13.45
N ASN A 175 24.37 -0.67 12.75
CA ASN A 175 23.55 0.45 13.24
C ASN A 175 22.05 0.30 12.91
N GLY A 176 21.69 -0.78 12.21
CA GLY A 176 20.32 -1.10 11.81
C GLY A 176 20.02 -0.82 10.35
N VAL A 177 20.75 0.05 9.69
CA VAL A 177 20.59 0.34 8.24
C VAL A 177 21.16 -0.83 7.42
N CYS A 178 20.37 -1.28 6.42
CA CYS A 178 20.74 -2.39 5.54
C CYS A 178 20.07 -2.28 4.15
#